data_3303c2888369163af09ebb15588b2cf5
#
_entry.id   3303c2888369163af09ebb15588b2cf5
#
_cell.length_a   1.000
_cell.length_b   1.000
_cell.length_c   1.000
_cell.angle_alpha   90.00
_cell.angle_beta   90.00
_cell.angle_gamma   90.00
#
_symmetry.space_group_name_H-M   'P 1'
#
loop_
_entity.id
_entity.type
_entity.pdbx_description
1 polymer ?
#
loop_
_entity_poly.entity_id
_entity_poly.type
_entity_poly.pdbx_seq_one_letter_code
_entity_poly.pdbx_strand_id
1 'polypeptide(L)'
;MEIEICCGSIQSAANAKAAGAKRIELCQNLNEGGTTPSYATVKQCVEELHLDVFVLVRPRPGNFVYNELEIRTMEEDVRICKQLGVAGIVVGFLHEDGSIDTALTRRFTELAAPVPVTFHRAFDRCKDWKKSLEEVIACGCKRILTSGCQPTAMEGKETLKELVQLAGDRITILAGSGVRPDNVRELVTYTGVREVHGSCKVQTKGGYDETCAEKVVALLKNASTITR
;
A
#
# COMPACT_ATOMS: atom_id res chain seq x y z
N MET A 1 12.48 9.13 -6.41
CA MET A 1 11.45 8.94 -5.38
C MET A 1 10.18 8.48 -6.06
N GLU A 2 9.61 7.37 -5.64
CA GLU A 2 8.32 6.89 -6.13
C GLU A 2 7.23 7.28 -5.13
N ILE A 3 6.06 7.70 -5.63
CA ILE A 3 4.94 8.13 -4.81
C ILE A 3 3.70 7.37 -5.23
N GLU A 4 3.09 6.69 -4.28
CA GLU A 4 1.86 5.95 -4.45
C GLU A 4 0.72 6.68 -3.78
N ILE A 5 -0.35 6.96 -4.54
CA ILE A 5 -1.54 7.63 -4.01
C ILE A 5 -2.61 6.60 -3.67
N CYS A 6 -3.03 6.56 -2.41
CA CYS A 6 -4.11 5.70 -1.95
C CYS A 6 -5.46 6.29 -2.37
N CYS A 7 -6.18 5.57 -3.22
CA CYS A 7 -7.44 6.00 -3.81
C CYS A 7 -8.58 5.08 -3.39
N GLY A 8 -9.63 5.66 -2.79
CA GLY A 8 -10.81 4.94 -2.32
C GLY A 8 -11.99 4.92 -3.31
N SER A 9 -11.82 5.48 -4.51
CA SER A 9 -12.86 5.57 -5.54
C SER A 9 -12.24 5.84 -6.91
N ILE A 10 -13.04 5.63 -7.97
CA ILE A 10 -12.66 6.00 -9.34
C ILE A 10 -12.39 7.51 -9.47
N GLN A 11 -13.18 8.35 -8.79
CA GLN A 11 -12.97 9.80 -8.80
C GLN A 11 -11.65 10.18 -8.13
N SER A 12 -11.32 9.54 -7.00
CA SER A 12 -10.00 9.73 -6.35
C SER A 12 -8.85 9.34 -7.28
N ALA A 13 -8.97 8.24 -8.02
CA ALA A 13 -7.98 7.81 -9.01
C ALA A 13 -7.86 8.81 -10.17
N ALA A 14 -8.98 9.32 -10.68
CA ALA A 14 -9.00 10.35 -11.72
C ALA A 14 -8.33 11.65 -11.26
N ASN A 15 -8.62 12.10 -10.03
CA ASN A 15 -7.99 13.28 -9.43
C ASN A 15 -6.48 13.09 -9.23
N ALA A 16 -6.06 11.90 -8.77
CA ALA A 16 -4.64 11.57 -8.64
C ALA A 16 -3.91 11.61 -10.00
N LYS A 17 -4.52 11.01 -11.05
CA LYS A 17 -4.00 11.06 -12.43
C LYS A 17 -3.88 12.50 -12.94
N ALA A 18 -4.94 13.29 -12.80
CA ALA A 18 -4.97 14.69 -13.24
C ALA A 18 -3.87 15.53 -12.56
N ALA A 19 -3.51 15.17 -11.32
CA ALA A 19 -2.41 15.77 -10.57
C ALA A 19 -1.00 15.26 -10.94
N GLY A 20 -0.89 14.29 -11.86
CA GLY A 20 0.38 13.74 -12.34
C GLY A 20 0.87 12.51 -11.59
N ALA A 21 0.06 11.89 -10.74
CA ALA A 21 0.40 10.59 -10.14
C ALA A 21 0.42 9.51 -11.23
N LYS A 22 1.41 8.61 -11.13
CA LYS A 22 1.56 7.47 -12.03
C LYS A 22 1.06 6.19 -11.39
N ARG A 23 1.33 6.01 -10.10
CA ARG A 23 0.99 4.81 -9.33
C ARG A 23 -0.05 5.13 -8.26
N ILE A 24 -1.04 4.25 -8.16
CA ILE A 24 -2.03 4.28 -7.10
C ILE A 24 -2.12 2.94 -6.39
N GLU A 25 -2.42 2.97 -5.07
CA GLU A 25 -3.09 1.85 -4.43
C GLU A 25 -4.59 2.07 -4.55
N LEU A 26 -5.29 1.12 -5.15
CA LEU A 26 -6.74 1.18 -5.28
C LEU A 26 -7.40 0.29 -4.23
N CYS A 27 -8.27 0.89 -3.45
CA CYS A 27 -9.05 0.20 -2.44
C CYS A 27 -10.47 0.76 -2.37
N GLN A 28 -11.28 0.20 -1.50
CA GLN A 28 -12.60 0.67 -1.15
C GLN A 28 -12.69 0.75 0.38
N ASN A 29 -13.69 1.44 0.93
CA ASN A 29 -13.94 1.47 2.37
C ASN A 29 -12.71 1.89 3.22
N LEU A 30 -12.05 3.00 2.83
CA LEU A 30 -10.83 3.50 3.49
C LEU A 30 -11.01 3.82 4.98
N ASN A 31 -12.20 4.17 5.42
CA ASN A 31 -12.49 4.48 6.82
C ASN A 31 -12.34 3.25 7.74
N GLU A 32 -12.47 2.05 7.16
CA GLU A 32 -12.26 0.76 7.84
C GLU A 32 -10.88 0.15 7.51
N GLY A 33 -9.97 0.95 6.99
CA GLY A 33 -8.62 0.52 6.64
C GLY A 33 -8.48 -0.12 5.26
N GLY A 34 -9.51 0.01 4.42
CA GLY A 34 -9.53 -0.49 3.06
C GLY A 34 -10.00 -1.93 2.91
N THR A 35 -10.72 -2.20 1.83
CA THR A 35 -11.13 -3.53 1.35
C THR A 35 -10.92 -3.62 -0.16
N THR A 36 -11.07 -4.82 -0.74
CA THR A 36 -10.96 -5.05 -2.19
C THR A 36 -11.94 -4.14 -2.94
N PRO A 37 -11.48 -3.36 -3.94
CA PRO A 37 -12.35 -2.53 -4.78
C PRO A 37 -13.17 -3.40 -5.74
N SER A 38 -14.27 -2.84 -6.27
CA SER A 38 -15.08 -3.56 -7.25
C SER A 38 -14.31 -3.80 -8.55
N TYR A 39 -14.64 -4.89 -9.24
CA TYR A 39 -14.11 -5.21 -10.57
C TYR A 39 -14.18 -4.02 -11.55
N ALA A 40 -15.33 -3.34 -11.59
CA ALA A 40 -15.53 -2.21 -12.50
C ALA A 40 -14.56 -1.06 -12.19
N THR A 41 -14.34 -0.75 -10.92
CA THR A 41 -13.40 0.31 -10.52
C THR A 41 -11.97 -0.04 -10.90
N VAL A 42 -11.53 -1.29 -10.67
CA VAL A 42 -10.19 -1.76 -11.09
C VAL A 42 -10.03 -1.63 -12.60
N LYS A 43 -11.00 -2.17 -13.35
CA LYS A 43 -10.99 -2.15 -14.82
C LYS A 43 -10.87 -0.72 -15.36
N GLN A 44 -11.69 0.22 -14.88
CA GLN A 44 -11.64 1.61 -15.32
C GLN A 44 -10.29 2.27 -15.00
N CYS A 45 -9.71 2.02 -13.83
CA CYS A 45 -8.41 2.58 -13.48
C CYS A 45 -7.29 2.08 -14.40
N VAL A 46 -7.32 0.80 -14.80
CA VAL A 46 -6.31 0.21 -15.68
C VAL A 46 -6.55 0.60 -17.13
N GLU A 47 -7.76 0.34 -17.66
CA GLU A 47 -8.03 0.44 -19.09
C GLU A 47 -8.33 1.88 -19.56
N GLU A 48 -8.99 2.70 -18.74
CA GLU A 48 -9.40 4.06 -19.13
C GLU A 48 -8.47 5.14 -18.55
N LEU A 49 -8.07 4.98 -17.27
CA LEU A 49 -7.16 5.94 -16.66
C LEU A 49 -5.68 5.63 -16.94
N HIS A 50 -5.34 4.44 -17.40
CA HIS A 50 -3.96 4.01 -17.70
C HIS A 50 -2.98 4.31 -16.56
N LEU A 51 -3.36 3.96 -15.33
CA LEU A 51 -2.55 4.09 -14.13
C LEU A 51 -1.84 2.78 -13.80
N ASP A 52 -0.70 2.86 -13.15
CA ASP A 52 -0.08 1.71 -12.48
C ASP A 52 -0.88 1.40 -11.21
N VAL A 53 -1.81 0.45 -11.30
CA VAL A 53 -2.75 0.14 -10.23
C VAL A 53 -2.22 -1.00 -9.36
N PHE A 54 -2.01 -0.72 -8.09
CA PHE A 54 -1.79 -1.72 -7.05
C PHE A 54 -3.13 -1.95 -6.33
N VAL A 55 -3.65 -3.17 -6.39
CA VAL A 55 -4.99 -3.48 -5.88
C VAL A 55 -4.89 -4.09 -4.49
N LEU A 56 -5.57 -3.46 -3.53
CA LEU A 56 -5.74 -4.06 -2.21
C LEU A 56 -6.69 -5.26 -2.31
N VAL A 57 -6.20 -6.43 -1.96
CA VAL A 57 -6.99 -7.65 -1.85
C VAL A 57 -7.19 -7.97 -0.38
N ARG A 58 -8.33 -7.56 0.15
CA ARG A 58 -8.73 -7.68 1.55
C ARG A 58 -10.25 -7.80 1.64
N PRO A 59 -10.79 -8.97 2.02
CA PRO A 59 -12.23 -9.25 1.89
C PRO A 59 -13.09 -8.49 2.90
N ARG A 60 -12.53 -8.07 4.03
CA ARG A 60 -13.23 -7.38 5.11
C ARG A 60 -12.31 -6.52 5.98
N PRO A 61 -12.84 -5.57 6.73
CA PRO A 61 -12.10 -4.87 7.79
C PRO A 61 -11.77 -5.80 8.99
N GLY A 62 -11.12 -5.26 10.02
CA GLY A 62 -10.74 -5.97 11.24
C GLY A 62 -9.33 -6.56 11.16
N ASN A 63 -9.14 -7.77 11.70
CA ASN A 63 -7.85 -8.44 11.74
C ASN A 63 -7.38 -8.99 10.37
N PHE A 64 -6.20 -9.60 10.36
CA PHE A 64 -5.58 -10.15 9.15
C PHE A 64 -5.45 -11.68 9.22
N VAL A 65 -6.31 -12.32 10.00
CA VAL A 65 -6.45 -13.77 10.11
C VAL A 65 -7.72 -14.16 9.36
N TYR A 66 -7.60 -14.92 8.30
CA TYR A 66 -8.69 -15.21 7.38
C TYR A 66 -9.08 -16.69 7.41
N ASN A 67 -10.37 -16.96 7.26
CA ASN A 67 -10.88 -18.33 7.10
C ASN A 67 -10.75 -18.81 5.65
N GLU A 68 -11.01 -20.09 5.40
CA GLU A 68 -10.85 -20.67 4.06
C GLU A 68 -11.75 -20.04 2.98
N LEU A 69 -12.96 -19.60 3.33
CA LEU A 69 -13.85 -18.94 2.37
C LEU A 69 -13.30 -17.57 1.97
N GLU A 70 -12.78 -16.82 2.93
CA GLU A 70 -12.13 -15.53 2.68
C GLU A 70 -10.88 -15.69 1.83
N ILE A 71 -10.04 -16.69 2.14
CA ILE A 71 -8.82 -16.99 1.38
C ILE A 71 -9.17 -17.34 -0.08
N ARG A 72 -10.17 -18.19 -0.32
CA ARG A 72 -10.61 -18.54 -1.68
C ARG A 72 -11.13 -17.31 -2.45
N THR A 73 -11.87 -16.43 -1.77
CA THR A 73 -12.32 -15.17 -2.38
C THR A 73 -11.13 -14.29 -2.77
N MET A 74 -10.16 -14.12 -1.86
CA MET A 74 -8.96 -13.34 -2.13
C MET A 74 -8.13 -13.92 -3.29
N GLU A 75 -8.04 -15.24 -3.39
CA GLU A 75 -7.34 -15.88 -4.52
C GLU A 75 -8.01 -15.59 -5.86
N GLU A 76 -9.35 -15.61 -5.90
CA GLU A 76 -10.07 -15.27 -7.10
C GLU A 76 -9.92 -13.80 -7.48
N ASP A 77 -9.96 -12.90 -6.48
CA ASP A 77 -9.66 -11.48 -6.68
C ASP A 77 -8.27 -11.27 -7.30
N VAL A 78 -7.25 -12.01 -6.83
CA VAL A 78 -5.88 -11.97 -7.42
C VAL A 78 -5.90 -12.42 -8.88
N ARG A 79 -6.60 -13.53 -9.20
CA ARG A 79 -6.69 -14.01 -10.59
C ARG A 79 -7.36 -12.99 -11.51
N ILE A 80 -8.46 -12.39 -11.06
CA ILE A 80 -9.17 -11.34 -11.78
C ILE A 80 -8.27 -10.11 -11.97
N CYS A 81 -7.58 -9.66 -10.95
CA CYS A 81 -6.65 -8.53 -11.03
C CYS A 81 -5.54 -8.78 -12.06
N LYS A 82 -4.97 -10.00 -12.08
CA LYS A 82 -3.97 -10.37 -13.09
C LYS A 82 -4.53 -10.30 -14.50
N GLN A 83 -5.76 -10.80 -14.74
CA GLN A 83 -6.41 -10.75 -16.04
C GLN A 83 -6.66 -9.31 -16.51
N LEU A 84 -6.95 -8.40 -15.56
CA LEU A 84 -7.11 -6.97 -15.83
C LEU A 84 -5.77 -6.24 -16.09
N GLY A 85 -4.63 -6.88 -15.88
CA GLY A 85 -3.32 -6.28 -16.12
C GLY A 85 -2.89 -5.25 -15.07
N VAL A 86 -3.25 -5.46 -13.81
CA VAL A 86 -2.83 -4.58 -12.72
C VAL A 86 -1.30 -4.59 -12.53
N ALA A 87 -0.74 -3.49 -12.04
CA ALA A 87 0.70 -3.33 -11.81
C ALA A 87 1.19 -4.00 -10.51
N GLY A 88 0.29 -4.29 -9.57
CA GLY A 88 0.64 -4.93 -8.31
C GLY A 88 -0.55 -5.43 -7.51
N ILE A 89 -0.28 -6.32 -6.56
CA ILE A 89 -1.24 -6.84 -5.59
C ILE A 89 -0.79 -6.44 -4.19
N VAL A 90 -1.74 -6.06 -3.35
CA VAL A 90 -1.48 -5.65 -1.96
C VAL A 90 -2.24 -6.57 -1.02
N VAL A 91 -1.53 -7.30 -0.17
CA VAL A 91 -2.08 -8.29 0.79
C VAL A 91 -1.32 -8.26 2.11
N GLY A 92 -1.81 -8.97 3.10
CA GLY A 92 -1.08 -9.21 4.35
C GLY A 92 -1.83 -10.20 5.23
N PHE A 93 -1.09 -11.13 5.81
CA PHE A 93 -1.62 -12.28 6.54
C PHE A 93 -0.88 -12.44 7.86
N LEU A 94 -1.63 -12.59 8.94
CA LEU A 94 -1.09 -12.84 10.27
C LEU A 94 -1.75 -14.08 10.87
N HIS A 95 -1.03 -14.73 11.78
CA HIS A 95 -1.60 -15.65 12.74
C HIS A 95 -2.21 -14.88 13.93
N GLU A 96 -3.01 -15.55 14.74
CA GLU A 96 -3.65 -14.94 15.92
C GLU A 96 -2.64 -14.39 16.94
N ASP A 97 -1.43 -14.97 16.99
CA ASP A 97 -0.35 -14.50 17.86
C ASP A 97 0.43 -13.29 17.33
N GLY A 98 0.04 -12.77 16.15
CA GLY A 98 0.66 -11.63 15.48
C GLY A 98 1.93 -11.98 14.69
N SER A 99 2.29 -13.26 14.53
CA SER A 99 3.34 -13.66 13.60
C SER A 99 2.85 -13.63 12.14
N ILE A 100 3.78 -13.49 11.19
CA ILE A 100 3.45 -13.54 9.76
C ILE A 100 3.02 -14.96 9.38
N ASP A 101 1.88 -15.10 8.70
CA ASP A 101 1.54 -16.35 8.01
C ASP A 101 2.38 -16.47 6.74
N THR A 102 3.57 -17.04 6.89
CA THR A 102 4.52 -17.18 5.79
C THR A 102 4.06 -18.15 4.72
N ALA A 103 3.28 -19.18 5.09
CA ALA A 103 2.74 -20.14 4.14
C ALA A 103 1.73 -19.47 3.22
N LEU A 104 0.80 -18.74 3.79
CA LEU A 104 -0.22 -18.02 3.03
C LEU A 104 0.40 -16.86 2.23
N THR A 105 1.32 -16.10 2.82
CA THR A 105 2.01 -15.01 2.12
C THR A 105 2.74 -15.53 0.87
N ARG A 106 3.50 -16.64 0.99
CA ARG A 106 4.19 -17.27 -0.15
C ARG A 106 3.21 -17.76 -1.21
N ARG A 107 2.12 -18.41 -0.80
CA ARG A 107 1.05 -18.87 -1.71
C ARG A 107 0.51 -17.71 -2.56
N PHE A 108 0.30 -16.54 -1.95
CA PHE A 108 -0.20 -15.37 -2.68
C PHE A 108 0.87 -14.69 -3.55
N THR A 109 2.14 -14.68 -3.17
CA THR A 109 3.22 -14.20 -4.05
C THR A 109 3.39 -15.09 -5.27
N GLU A 110 3.30 -16.42 -5.11
CA GLU A 110 3.34 -17.38 -6.21
C GLU A 110 2.11 -17.25 -7.13
N LEU A 111 0.91 -17.11 -6.55
CA LEU A 111 -0.34 -16.92 -7.31
C LEU A 111 -0.31 -15.62 -8.12
N ALA A 112 0.19 -14.54 -7.53
CA ALA A 112 0.28 -13.24 -8.18
C ALA A 112 1.33 -13.20 -9.30
N ALA A 113 2.35 -14.03 -9.26
CA ALA A 113 3.46 -13.99 -10.21
C ALA A 113 2.98 -13.95 -11.67
N PRO A 114 3.57 -13.12 -12.56
CA PRO A 114 4.74 -12.26 -12.35
C PRO A 114 4.43 -10.89 -11.71
N VAL A 115 3.17 -10.61 -11.35
CA VAL A 115 2.74 -9.34 -10.75
C VAL A 115 3.35 -9.21 -9.34
N PRO A 116 4.03 -8.09 -9.02
CA PRO A 116 4.67 -7.91 -7.72
C PRO A 116 3.64 -7.79 -6.59
N VAL A 117 4.02 -8.31 -5.41
CA VAL A 117 3.20 -8.25 -4.20
C VAL A 117 3.79 -7.26 -3.21
N THR A 118 2.92 -6.41 -2.65
CA THR A 118 3.18 -5.55 -1.49
C THR A 118 2.55 -6.17 -0.25
N PHE A 119 3.32 -6.37 0.81
CA PHE A 119 2.78 -6.70 2.11
C PHE A 119 2.32 -5.42 2.81
N HIS A 120 1.03 -5.33 3.09
CA HIS A 120 0.42 -4.09 3.59
C HIS A 120 0.61 -3.88 5.11
N ARG A 121 -0.10 -2.92 5.69
CA ARG A 121 -0.01 -2.51 7.10
C ARG A 121 -0.42 -3.58 8.14
N ALA A 122 -0.70 -4.82 7.74
CA ALA A 122 -0.65 -5.96 8.66
C ALA A 122 0.73 -6.06 9.32
N PHE A 123 1.79 -5.61 8.62
CA PHE A 123 3.14 -5.49 9.15
C PHE A 123 3.20 -4.63 10.42
N ASP A 124 2.41 -3.55 10.50
CA ASP A 124 2.36 -2.68 11.68
C ASP A 124 1.69 -3.34 12.90
N ARG A 125 1.11 -4.52 12.73
CA ARG A 125 0.49 -5.33 13.80
C ARG A 125 1.28 -6.58 14.13
N CYS A 126 2.43 -6.78 13.51
CA CYS A 126 3.26 -7.95 13.77
C CYS A 126 3.89 -7.89 15.16
N LYS A 127 4.14 -9.08 15.73
CA LYS A 127 4.69 -9.27 17.07
C LYS A 127 6.15 -8.83 17.19
N ASP A 128 6.92 -9.07 16.13
CA ASP A 128 8.35 -8.78 16.03
C ASP A 128 8.67 -8.35 14.58
N TRP A 129 8.80 -7.05 14.39
CA TRP A 129 8.99 -6.49 13.06
C TRP A 129 10.35 -6.85 12.43
N LYS A 130 11.40 -7.12 13.23
CA LYS A 130 12.71 -7.52 12.68
C LYS A 130 12.64 -8.92 12.08
N LYS A 131 12.04 -9.86 12.81
CA LYS A 131 11.78 -11.20 12.32
C LYS A 131 10.82 -11.16 11.13
N SER A 132 9.74 -10.39 11.23
CA SER A 132 8.73 -10.25 10.17
C SER A 132 9.31 -9.67 8.87
N LEU A 133 10.28 -8.76 8.94
CA LEU A 133 10.98 -8.26 7.75
C LEU A 133 11.64 -9.42 6.98
N GLU A 134 12.40 -10.27 7.65
CA GLU A 134 13.07 -11.41 7.01
C GLU A 134 12.05 -12.43 6.47
N GLU A 135 10.98 -12.68 7.20
CA GLU A 135 9.91 -13.59 6.78
C GLU A 135 9.21 -13.08 5.51
N VAL A 136 8.86 -11.80 5.44
CA VAL A 136 8.20 -11.19 4.26
C VAL A 136 9.13 -11.17 3.04
N ILE A 137 10.44 -10.90 3.25
CA ILE A 137 11.46 -11.01 2.19
C ILE A 137 11.52 -12.46 1.67
N ALA A 138 11.61 -13.43 2.57
CA ALA A 138 11.69 -14.85 2.21
C ALA A 138 10.44 -15.38 1.50
N CYS A 139 9.28 -14.74 1.70
CA CYS A 139 8.05 -15.03 0.97
C CYS A 139 8.01 -14.46 -0.46
N GLY A 140 8.98 -13.63 -0.85
CA GLY A 140 9.09 -13.09 -2.21
C GLY A 140 8.33 -11.79 -2.45
N CYS A 141 7.80 -11.14 -1.41
CA CYS A 141 7.21 -9.81 -1.53
C CYS A 141 8.25 -8.80 -2.05
N LYS A 142 7.79 -7.80 -2.79
CA LYS A 142 8.65 -6.75 -3.35
C LYS A 142 8.63 -5.45 -2.56
N ARG A 143 7.59 -5.24 -1.74
CA ARG A 143 7.40 -4.05 -0.91
C ARG A 143 6.78 -4.42 0.43
N ILE A 144 7.05 -3.59 1.43
CA ILE A 144 6.32 -3.55 2.70
C ILE A 144 5.78 -2.14 2.87
N LEU A 145 4.45 -2.00 2.90
CA LEU A 145 3.80 -0.76 3.30
C LEU A 145 3.67 -0.73 4.81
N THR A 146 4.32 0.23 5.45
CA THR A 146 4.38 0.32 6.91
C THR A 146 4.48 1.77 7.39
N SER A 147 4.01 2.01 8.60
CA SER A 147 4.23 3.24 9.36
C SER A 147 5.35 3.11 10.41
N GLY A 148 6.15 2.05 10.32
CA GLY A 148 7.15 1.73 11.34
C GLY A 148 6.53 1.23 12.64
N CYS A 149 5.42 0.48 12.56
CA CYS A 149 4.69 -0.08 13.70
C CYS A 149 4.14 0.99 14.68
N GLN A 150 3.94 2.21 14.18
CA GLN A 150 3.36 3.33 14.94
C GLN A 150 2.07 3.83 14.23
N PRO A 151 1.27 4.67 14.89
CA PRO A 151 0.05 5.23 14.28
C PRO A 151 0.32 5.95 12.97
N THR A 152 1.42 6.72 12.88
CA THR A 152 1.82 7.44 11.67
C THR A 152 3.28 7.17 11.30
N ALA A 153 3.64 7.36 10.02
CA ALA A 153 5.01 7.22 9.54
C ALA A 153 5.98 8.21 10.21
N MET A 154 5.50 9.40 10.61
CA MET A 154 6.32 10.37 11.35
C MET A 154 6.64 9.90 12.76
N GLU A 155 5.69 9.28 13.45
CA GLU A 155 5.93 8.69 14.78
C GLU A 155 6.83 7.47 14.70
N GLY A 156 6.73 6.69 13.61
CA GLY A 156 7.53 5.50 13.37
C GLY A 156 8.83 5.72 12.61
N LYS A 157 9.27 6.96 12.42
CA LYS A 157 10.43 7.27 11.58
C LYS A 157 11.74 6.60 12.01
N GLU A 158 11.93 6.34 13.30
CA GLU A 158 13.09 5.59 13.80
C GLU A 158 13.08 4.14 13.28
N THR A 159 11.95 3.46 13.46
CA THR A 159 11.78 2.08 12.96
C THR A 159 11.85 2.01 11.44
N LEU A 160 11.27 3.00 10.74
CA LEU A 160 11.38 3.07 9.26
C LEU A 160 12.83 3.19 8.82
N LYS A 161 13.66 3.99 9.51
CA LYS A 161 15.08 4.11 9.23
C LYS A 161 15.82 2.77 9.43
N GLU A 162 15.57 2.09 10.55
CA GLU A 162 16.15 0.76 10.80
C GLU A 162 15.69 -0.26 9.73
N LEU A 163 14.39 -0.25 9.38
CA LEU A 163 13.84 -1.11 8.33
C LEU A 163 14.54 -0.89 6.98
N VAL A 164 14.76 0.38 6.58
CA VAL A 164 15.48 0.70 5.34
C VAL A 164 16.92 0.16 5.37
N GLN A 165 17.61 0.32 6.49
CA GLN A 165 18.99 -0.17 6.65
C GLN A 165 19.05 -1.70 6.60
N LEU A 166 18.17 -2.39 7.31
CA LEU A 166 18.11 -3.86 7.35
C LEU A 166 17.62 -4.45 6.02
N ALA A 167 16.65 -3.83 5.39
CA ALA A 167 16.12 -4.30 4.09
C ALA A 167 17.18 -4.23 2.99
N GLY A 168 17.99 -3.18 2.95
CA GLY A 168 18.92 -2.92 1.86
C GLY A 168 18.18 -2.86 0.52
N ASP A 169 18.68 -3.61 -0.46
CA ASP A 169 18.04 -3.73 -1.78
C ASP A 169 17.18 -5.01 -1.92
N ARG A 170 16.97 -5.76 -0.83
CA ARG A 170 16.20 -7.03 -0.84
C ARG A 170 14.70 -6.82 -0.96
N ILE A 171 14.19 -5.74 -0.39
CA ILE A 171 12.78 -5.34 -0.43
C ILE A 171 12.66 -3.84 -0.27
N THR A 172 11.63 -3.24 -0.89
CA THR A 172 11.38 -1.80 -0.76
C THR A 172 10.49 -1.51 0.45
N ILE A 173 10.92 -0.57 1.30
CA ILE A 173 10.10 -0.02 2.38
C ILE A 173 9.30 1.16 1.82
N LEU A 174 7.98 0.99 1.77
CA LEU A 174 7.00 1.99 1.36
C LEU A 174 6.43 2.64 2.62
N ALA A 175 6.87 3.87 2.93
CA ALA A 175 6.41 4.56 4.14
C ALA A 175 5.00 5.11 3.94
N GLY A 176 4.06 4.71 4.80
CA GLY A 176 2.66 5.14 4.72
C GLY A 176 2.03 5.45 6.07
N SER A 177 0.81 5.93 6.04
CA SER A 177 0.05 6.50 7.16
C SER A 177 0.50 7.90 7.57
N GLY A 178 -0.36 8.87 7.30
CA GLY A 178 -0.14 10.26 7.68
C GLY A 178 0.96 10.98 6.89
N VAL A 179 1.37 10.44 5.74
CA VAL A 179 2.28 11.13 4.81
C VAL A 179 1.53 12.24 4.09
N ARG A 180 2.05 13.46 4.17
CA ARG A 180 1.45 14.69 3.65
C ARG A 180 2.51 15.58 2.99
N PRO A 181 2.07 16.59 2.19
CA PRO A 181 3.01 17.53 1.57
C PRO A 181 3.93 18.26 2.55
N ASP A 182 3.45 18.53 3.76
CA ASP A 182 4.17 19.29 4.78
C ASP A 182 5.23 18.47 5.52
N ASN A 183 5.12 17.13 5.56
CA ASN A 183 6.03 16.25 6.30
C ASN A 183 6.88 15.30 5.44
N VAL A 184 6.55 15.11 4.17
CA VAL A 184 7.23 14.13 3.31
C VAL A 184 8.73 14.36 3.20
N ARG A 185 9.15 15.63 3.13
CA ARG A 185 10.58 15.97 3.03
C ARG A 185 11.35 15.53 4.27
N GLU A 186 10.85 15.86 5.46
CA GLU A 186 11.46 15.45 6.73
C GLU A 186 11.52 13.92 6.82
N LEU A 187 10.38 13.25 6.58
CA LEU A 187 10.27 11.80 6.64
C LEU A 187 11.33 11.12 5.77
N VAL A 188 11.38 11.49 4.49
CA VAL A 188 12.29 10.87 3.52
C VAL A 188 13.76 11.16 3.84
N THR A 189 14.07 12.41 4.17
CA THR A 189 15.45 12.81 4.51
C THR A 189 15.96 12.07 5.74
N TYR A 190 15.09 11.86 6.72
CA TYR A 190 15.45 11.20 7.97
C TYR A 190 15.56 9.67 7.80
N THR A 191 14.60 9.05 7.14
CA THR A 191 14.49 7.59 7.07
C THR A 191 15.26 6.96 5.92
N GLY A 192 15.48 7.71 4.85
CA GLY A 192 16.08 7.20 3.61
C GLY A 192 15.13 6.34 2.77
N VAL A 193 13.84 6.29 3.05
CA VAL A 193 12.87 5.55 2.22
C VAL A 193 12.88 6.05 0.78
N ARG A 194 12.70 5.12 -0.15
CA ARG A 194 12.68 5.41 -1.60
C ARG A 194 11.28 5.54 -2.15
N GLU A 195 10.27 5.09 -1.40
CA GLU A 195 8.87 5.12 -1.77
C GLU A 195 8.01 5.62 -0.60
N VAL A 196 7.00 6.43 -0.92
CA VAL A 196 6.03 6.94 0.05
C VAL A 196 4.61 6.73 -0.45
N HIS A 197 3.69 6.55 0.51
CA HIS A 197 2.29 6.28 0.29
C HIS A 197 1.44 7.32 1.04
N GLY A 198 0.53 7.97 0.33
CA GLY A 198 -0.36 8.97 0.93
C GLY A 198 -1.70 9.06 0.21
N SER A 199 -2.77 9.33 0.96
CA SER A 199 -4.12 9.44 0.37
C SER A 199 -4.43 10.84 -0.17
N CYS A 200 -3.77 11.87 0.35
CA CYS A 200 -4.05 13.28 0.01
C CYS A 200 -5.54 13.65 0.10
N LYS A 201 -6.29 12.94 0.95
CA LYS A 201 -7.75 13.06 1.01
C LYS A 201 -8.22 14.34 1.68
N VAL A 202 -9.43 14.75 1.30
CA VAL A 202 -10.23 15.80 1.94
C VAL A 202 -11.66 15.29 2.07
N GLN A 203 -12.37 15.79 3.08
CA GLN A 203 -13.79 15.53 3.19
C GLN A 203 -14.55 16.42 2.18
N THR A 204 -15.38 15.78 1.37
CA THR A 204 -16.24 16.49 0.42
C THR A 204 -17.48 17.09 1.11
N LYS A 205 -18.18 17.98 0.41
CA LYS A 205 -19.48 18.50 0.89
C LYS A 205 -20.53 17.40 1.06
N GLY A 206 -20.36 16.28 0.37
CA GLY A 206 -21.22 15.10 0.49
C GLY A 206 -20.91 14.20 1.70
N GLY A 207 -19.93 14.55 2.54
CA GLY A 207 -19.57 13.83 3.77
C GLY A 207 -18.73 12.59 3.58
N TYR A 208 -18.15 12.37 2.39
CA TYR A 208 -17.21 11.28 2.11
C TYR A 208 -15.81 11.84 1.78
N ASP A 209 -14.80 10.99 1.94
CA ASP A 209 -13.42 11.34 1.64
C ASP A 209 -13.11 11.15 0.16
N GLU A 210 -12.36 12.10 -0.43
CA GLU A 210 -11.90 12.05 -1.82
C GLU A 210 -10.48 12.60 -1.94
N THR A 211 -9.67 12.04 -2.83
CA THR A 211 -8.31 12.53 -3.10
C THR A 211 -8.36 13.92 -3.73
N CYS A 212 -7.66 14.87 -3.13
CA CYS A 212 -7.55 16.25 -3.58
C CYS A 212 -6.35 16.42 -4.51
N ALA A 213 -6.60 16.83 -5.75
CA ALA A 213 -5.55 16.99 -6.77
C ALA A 213 -4.46 17.99 -6.35
N GLU A 214 -4.84 19.12 -5.73
CA GLU A 214 -3.88 20.13 -5.27
C GLU A 214 -2.92 19.57 -4.20
N LYS A 215 -3.43 18.73 -3.28
CA LYS A 215 -2.58 18.06 -2.29
C LYS A 215 -1.65 17.02 -2.92
N VAL A 216 -2.11 16.33 -3.96
CA VAL A 216 -1.27 15.39 -4.72
C VAL A 216 -0.14 16.15 -5.42
N VAL A 217 -0.45 17.25 -6.14
CA VAL A 217 0.56 18.10 -6.78
C VAL A 217 1.60 18.59 -5.76
N ALA A 218 1.14 19.06 -4.59
CA ALA A 218 2.03 19.53 -3.53
C ALA A 218 2.90 18.39 -2.97
N LEU A 219 2.35 17.18 -2.78
CA LEU A 219 3.11 16.01 -2.32
C LEU A 219 4.19 15.63 -3.33
N LEU A 220 3.83 15.52 -4.63
CA LEU A 220 4.76 15.19 -5.71
C LEU A 220 5.90 16.22 -5.79
N LYS A 221 5.56 17.51 -5.73
CA LYS A 221 6.53 18.61 -5.77
C LYS A 221 7.49 18.56 -4.59
N ASN A 222 7.00 18.42 -3.37
CA ASN A 222 7.83 18.43 -2.16
C ASN A 222 8.73 17.20 -2.07
N ALA A 223 8.28 16.07 -2.59
CA ALA A 223 9.08 14.86 -2.66
C ALA A 223 10.15 14.92 -3.77
N SER A 224 9.88 15.58 -4.92
CA SER A 224 10.84 15.68 -6.03
C SER A 224 12.04 16.58 -5.70
N THR A 225 11.90 17.50 -4.77
CA THR A 225 12.98 18.43 -4.37
C THR A 225 13.99 17.83 -3.38
N ILE A 226 13.85 16.55 -3.03
CA ILE A 226 14.79 15.85 -2.14
C ILE A 226 15.98 15.38 -2.97
N THR A 227 17.08 16.12 -2.87
CA THR A 227 18.37 15.71 -3.46
C THR A 227 18.96 14.60 -2.58
N ARG A 228 19.36 13.48 -3.16
CA ARG A 228 20.05 12.37 -2.48
C ARG A 228 21.55 12.61 -2.46
#